data_c1ae5c03586dd196f26ebc5ac9a07b25
#
_entry.id   c1ae5c03586dd196f26ebc5ac9a07b25
#
_cell.length_a   1.000
_cell.length_b   1.000
_cell.length_c   1.000
_cell.angle_alpha   90.00
_cell.angle_beta   90.00
_cell.angle_gamma   90.00
#
_symmetry.space_group_name_H-M   'P 1'
#
loop_
_entity.id
_entity.type
_entity.pdbx_description
1 polymer ?
#
loop_
_entity_poly.entity_id
_entity_poly.type
_entity_poly.pdbx_seq_one_letter_code
_entity_poly.pdbx_strand_id
1 'polypeptide(L)'
;SMSQLPRLGDQDHWLATKEQTVKVRVGEIDQTAHSTNISSWDKTKSSRPFIRGVHFTEDEVGNVYIRHPAFRKDIPSRANERQLAMWSGKSDVQSYGPRLACQAIVNAHQERRLRWAVIPRGCILGNSVNHIEMNQPILNRLTEAKGDLQQALEWMCKQLNRRDLDDWAKAWSANNNVNNYELEMLPLQLGIETSVEEAVN
;
A
#
# COMPACT_ATOMS: atom_id res chain seq x y z
N SER A 1 1.39 9.09 -24.18
CA SER A 1 2.38 9.54 -23.20
C SER A 1 1.80 9.50 -21.79
N MET A 2 2.60 9.13 -20.81
CA MET A 2 2.18 9.09 -19.41
C MET A 2 1.67 10.45 -18.91
N SER A 3 2.19 11.55 -19.43
CA SER A 3 1.75 12.90 -19.06
C SER A 3 0.29 13.19 -19.41
N GLN A 4 -0.30 12.43 -20.34
CA GLN A 4 -1.67 12.60 -20.81
C GLN A 4 -2.68 11.68 -20.11
N LEU A 5 -2.20 10.72 -19.32
CA LEU A 5 -3.06 9.80 -18.58
C LEU A 5 -3.72 10.51 -17.39
N PRO A 6 -4.96 10.15 -17.06
CA PRO A 6 -5.56 10.62 -15.82
C PRO A 6 -4.70 10.23 -14.61
N ARG A 7 -4.62 11.12 -13.65
CA ARG A 7 -3.95 10.84 -12.37
C ARG A 7 -4.85 9.97 -11.51
N LEU A 8 -4.24 9.15 -10.65
CA LEU A 8 -4.98 8.23 -9.78
C LEU A 8 -6.08 8.96 -8.98
N GLY A 9 -5.78 10.14 -8.46
CA GLY A 9 -6.72 10.95 -7.68
C GLY A 9 -7.64 11.86 -8.46
N ASP A 10 -7.61 11.83 -9.80
CA ASP A 10 -8.41 12.72 -10.63
C ASP A 10 -9.87 12.27 -10.76
N GLN A 11 -10.73 13.23 -11.01
CA GLN A 11 -12.15 12.98 -11.32
C GLN A 11 -12.33 12.15 -12.60
N ASP A 12 -11.39 12.26 -13.54
CA ASP A 12 -11.39 11.53 -14.80
C ASP A 12 -10.93 10.07 -14.67
N HIS A 13 -10.35 9.72 -13.53
CA HIS A 13 -9.89 8.36 -13.31
C HIS A 13 -11.06 7.38 -13.26
N TRP A 14 -10.91 6.19 -13.84
CA TRP A 14 -12.02 5.25 -13.93
C TRP A 14 -12.54 4.75 -12.57
N LEU A 15 -11.72 4.84 -11.51
CA LEU A 15 -12.14 4.53 -10.14
C LEU A 15 -12.97 5.65 -9.50
N ALA A 16 -12.93 6.86 -10.06
CA ALA A 16 -13.69 7.97 -9.52
C ALA A 16 -15.19 7.82 -9.82
N THR A 17 -16.00 8.33 -8.90
CA THR A 17 -17.42 8.53 -9.12
C THR A 17 -17.70 10.03 -9.20
N LYS A 18 -18.94 10.42 -9.50
CA LYS A 18 -19.33 11.83 -9.52
C LYS A 18 -19.06 12.56 -8.20
N GLU A 19 -19.06 11.83 -7.10
CA GLU A 19 -19.00 12.38 -5.75
C GLU A 19 -17.66 12.12 -5.07
N GLN A 20 -16.89 11.14 -5.54
CA GLN A 20 -15.65 10.72 -4.87
C GLN A 20 -14.54 10.40 -5.86
N THR A 21 -13.35 10.84 -5.50
CA THR A 21 -12.09 10.48 -6.17
C THR A 21 -11.29 9.54 -5.27
N VAL A 22 -10.28 8.88 -5.84
CA VAL A 22 -9.35 8.07 -5.05
C VAL A 22 -8.56 8.98 -4.12
N LYS A 23 -8.53 8.62 -2.85
CA LYS A 23 -7.76 9.31 -1.81
C LYS A 23 -6.68 8.38 -1.27
N VAL A 24 -5.49 8.94 -1.09
CA VAL A 24 -4.39 8.26 -0.41
C VAL A 24 -4.22 8.89 0.96
N ARG A 25 -4.20 8.06 1.98
CA ARG A 25 -4.08 8.48 3.37
C ARG A 25 -2.77 8.01 3.97
N VAL A 26 -2.27 8.75 4.94
CA VAL A 26 -1.19 8.29 5.81
C VAL A 26 -1.76 7.23 6.76
N GLY A 27 -0.94 6.26 7.15
CA GLY A 27 -1.34 5.22 8.09
C GLY A 27 -1.95 5.80 9.37
N GLU A 28 -2.86 5.05 9.96
CA GLU A 28 -3.74 5.53 11.04
C GLU A 28 -3.04 5.78 12.38
N ILE A 29 -1.83 5.24 12.58
CA ILE A 29 -1.10 5.36 13.86
C ILE A 29 0.16 6.19 13.67
N ASP A 30 0.28 7.27 14.43
CA ASP A 30 1.53 7.97 14.60
C ASP A 30 2.46 7.14 15.49
N GLN A 31 3.55 6.63 14.90
CA GLN A 31 4.47 5.70 15.56
C GLN A 31 5.18 6.33 16.77
N THR A 32 5.43 7.62 16.72
CA THR A 32 6.08 8.34 17.83
C THR A 32 5.12 8.61 18.97
N ALA A 33 3.93 9.12 18.65
CA ALA A 33 2.92 9.45 19.66
C ALA A 33 2.38 8.21 20.38
N HIS A 34 2.33 7.06 19.71
CA HIS A 34 1.77 5.80 20.22
C HIS A 34 2.82 4.72 20.47
N SER A 35 4.08 5.09 20.66
CA SER A 35 5.18 4.13 20.83
C SER A 35 4.96 3.13 21.97
N THR A 36 4.28 3.53 23.03
CA THR A 36 3.98 2.65 24.18
C THR A 36 2.97 1.55 23.87
N ASN A 37 2.20 1.70 22.80
CA ASN A 37 1.19 0.74 22.35
C ASN A 37 1.69 -0.16 21.21
N ILE A 38 2.95 -0.01 20.83
CA ILE A 38 3.59 -0.80 19.78
C ILE A 38 4.64 -1.68 20.43
N SER A 39 4.51 -2.99 20.29
CA SER A 39 5.35 -3.96 20.96
C SER A 39 5.86 -5.04 20.02
N SER A 40 6.72 -5.90 20.54
CA SER A 40 7.25 -7.03 19.79
C SER A 40 6.15 -8.03 19.45
N TRP A 41 6.25 -8.61 18.25
CA TRP A 41 5.30 -9.59 17.79
C TRP A 41 5.28 -10.83 18.70
N ASP A 42 4.10 -11.21 19.13
CA ASP A 42 3.85 -12.40 19.92
C ASP A 42 2.56 -13.08 19.42
N LYS A 43 2.73 -14.19 18.72
CA LYS A 43 1.63 -14.93 18.11
C LYS A 43 0.65 -15.55 19.12
N THR A 44 1.05 -15.64 20.40
CA THR A 44 0.18 -16.18 21.45
C THR A 44 -0.82 -15.16 21.99
N LYS A 45 -0.60 -13.89 21.70
CA LYS A 45 -1.49 -12.80 22.10
C LYS A 45 -2.49 -12.49 21.00
N SER A 46 -3.73 -12.29 21.38
CA SER A 46 -4.78 -11.80 20.48
C SER A 46 -4.56 -10.32 20.19
N SER A 47 -3.69 -10.04 19.24
CA SER A 47 -3.28 -8.68 18.91
C SER A 47 -3.18 -8.51 17.40
N ARG A 48 -3.17 -7.26 16.96
CA ARG A 48 -3.20 -6.92 15.54
C ARG A 48 -1.78 -6.73 15.01
N PRO A 49 -1.46 -7.27 13.82
CA PRO A 49 -0.21 -6.95 13.16
C PRO A 49 -0.09 -5.46 12.93
N PHE A 50 1.05 -4.89 13.30
CA PHE A 50 1.38 -3.48 13.06
C PHE A 50 2.38 -3.40 11.93
N ILE A 51 1.98 -2.77 10.82
CA ILE A 51 2.78 -2.67 9.61
C ILE A 51 3.38 -1.28 9.51
N ARG A 52 4.71 -1.24 9.33
CA ARG A 52 5.49 -0.01 9.14
C ARG A 52 6.17 -0.04 7.79
N GLY A 53 6.70 1.09 7.36
CA GLY A 53 7.46 1.20 6.11
C GLY A 53 8.61 0.21 6.00
N VAL A 54 9.29 -0.10 7.10
CA VAL A 54 10.41 -1.06 7.13
C VAL A 54 10.02 -2.48 6.69
N HIS A 55 8.75 -2.83 6.77
CA HIS A 55 8.25 -4.15 6.36
C HIS A 55 8.11 -4.30 4.84
N PHE A 56 8.10 -3.20 4.10
CA PHE A 56 7.99 -3.24 2.63
C PHE A 56 9.35 -3.59 2.04
N THR A 57 9.43 -4.75 1.43
CA THR A 57 10.68 -5.35 0.97
C THR A 57 10.55 -5.75 -0.50
N GLU A 58 11.65 -5.64 -1.25
CA GLU A 58 11.72 -6.12 -2.62
C GLU A 58 12.63 -7.34 -2.66
N ASP A 59 12.21 -8.41 -3.32
CA ASP A 59 13.04 -9.58 -3.52
C ASP A 59 14.04 -9.39 -4.70
N GLU A 60 14.85 -10.42 -4.98
CA GLU A 60 15.90 -10.36 -6.00
C GLU A 60 15.37 -10.17 -7.42
N VAL A 61 14.11 -10.54 -7.67
CA VAL A 61 13.48 -10.40 -8.99
C VAL A 61 12.54 -9.20 -9.07
N GLY A 62 12.51 -8.36 -8.03
CA GLY A 62 11.75 -7.11 -8.02
C GLY A 62 10.32 -7.23 -7.53
N ASN A 63 9.91 -8.34 -6.92
CA ASN A 63 8.60 -8.47 -6.30
C ASN A 63 8.58 -7.82 -4.93
N VAL A 64 7.55 -7.02 -4.67
CA VAL A 64 7.34 -6.38 -3.37
C VAL A 64 6.53 -7.31 -2.46
N TYR A 65 6.94 -7.44 -1.22
CA TYR A 65 6.24 -8.24 -0.22
C TYR A 65 6.36 -7.59 1.16
N ILE A 66 5.48 -8.01 2.07
CA ILE A 66 5.51 -7.56 3.47
C ILE A 66 6.32 -8.55 4.30
N ARG A 67 7.48 -8.11 4.75
CA ARG A 67 8.36 -8.87 5.63
C ARG A 67 7.98 -8.60 7.09
N HIS A 68 6.96 -9.32 7.53
CA HIS A 68 6.40 -9.17 8.87
C HIS A 68 6.17 -10.56 9.49
N PRO A 69 6.43 -10.74 10.79
CA PRO A 69 6.31 -12.05 11.44
C PRO A 69 4.94 -12.72 11.33
N ALA A 70 3.87 -11.95 11.19
CA ALA A 70 2.53 -12.49 10.96
C ALA A 70 2.36 -13.18 9.61
N PHE A 71 3.18 -12.83 8.62
CA PHE A 71 3.06 -13.30 7.24
C PHE A 71 4.21 -14.23 6.84
N ARG A 72 5.33 -14.16 7.53
CA ARG A 72 6.51 -14.98 7.26
C ARG A 72 7.11 -15.51 8.54
N LYS A 73 7.18 -16.83 8.65
CA LYS A 73 7.65 -17.53 9.86
C LYS A 73 9.17 -17.49 10.02
N ASP A 74 9.90 -17.28 8.94
CA ASP A 74 11.36 -17.38 8.84
C ASP A 74 12.09 -16.04 9.03
N ILE A 75 11.40 -15.01 9.48
CA ILE A 75 12.03 -13.72 9.75
C ILE A 75 13.04 -13.88 10.89
N PRO A 76 14.33 -13.53 10.65
CA PRO A 76 15.35 -13.60 11.68
C PRO A 76 14.95 -12.78 12.91
N SER A 77 15.37 -13.21 14.06
CA SER A 77 15.11 -12.53 15.34
C SER A 77 15.73 -11.14 15.45
N ARG A 78 16.34 -10.64 14.40
CA ARG A 78 16.80 -9.25 14.32
C ARG A 78 15.64 -8.31 14.53
N ALA A 79 15.72 -7.75 15.59
CA ALA A 79 15.36 -6.47 16.03
C ALA A 79 14.14 -5.81 15.34
N ASN A 80 14.28 -5.14 14.24
CA ASN A 80 13.30 -4.14 13.82
C ASN A 80 12.03 -4.70 13.16
N GLU A 81 12.09 -5.88 12.58
CA GLU A 81 10.93 -6.50 11.92
C GLU A 81 9.99 -7.19 12.92
N ARG A 82 10.56 -7.76 13.98
CA ARG A 82 9.78 -8.35 15.08
C ARG A 82 9.51 -7.37 16.21
N GLN A 83 10.46 -6.44 16.43
CA GLN A 83 10.22 -5.34 17.35
C GLN A 83 9.16 -4.44 16.76
N LEU A 84 8.28 -3.93 17.59
CA LEU A 84 7.29 -2.96 17.18
C LEU A 84 6.43 -3.43 16.00
N ALA A 85 6.07 -4.72 15.99
CA ALA A 85 5.28 -5.32 14.93
C ALA A 85 3.86 -5.70 15.38
N MET A 86 3.46 -5.29 16.57
CA MET A 86 2.19 -5.62 17.17
C MET A 86 1.54 -4.38 17.81
N TRP A 87 0.27 -4.15 17.49
CA TRP A 87 -0.52 -3.11 18.13
C TRP A 87 -1.21 -3.67 19.38
N SER A 88 -0.90 -3.09 20.53
CA SER A 88 -1.48 -3.44 21.82
C SER A 88 -2.32 -2.32 22.43
N GLY A 89 -2.67 -1.32 21.62
CA GLY A 89 -3.49 -0.20 22.05
C GLY A 89 -4.97 -0.54 22.22
N LYS A 90 -5.73 0.46 22.63
CA LYS A 90 -7.17 0.32 22.89
C LYS A 90 -7.95 -0.01 21.61
N SER A 91 -9.11 -0.56 21.78
CA SER A 91 -10.00 -1.09 20.74
C SER A 91 -10.68 -0.05 19.85
N ASP A 92 -10.52 1.25 20.14
CA ASP A 92 -11.04 2.34 19.32
C ASP A 92 -10.25 2.57 18.02
N VAL A 93 -9.06 1.98 17.91
CA VAL A 93 -8.32 1.98 16.67
C VAL A 93 -8.96 0.95 15.73
N GLN A 94 -9.61 1.46 14.70
CA GLN A 94 -10.32 0.61 13.75
C GLN A 94 -9.34 -0.08 12.80
N SER A 95 -9.50 -1.39 12.63
CA SER A 95 -8.84 -2.12 11.57
C SER A 95 -9.70 -2.07 10.32
N TYR A 96 -9.13 -1.58 9.24
CA TYR A 96 -9.81 -1.55 7.95
C TYR A 96 -9.83 -2.93 7.30
N GLY A 97 -10.69 -3.11 6.31
CA GLY A 97 -10.65 -4.28 5.44
C GLY A 97 -9.35 -4.37 4.63
N PRO A 98 -9.24 -5.33 3.71
CA PRO A 98 -8.05 -5.42 2.87
C PRO A 98 -7.88 -4.14 2.04
N ARG A 99 -6.64 -3.70 1.87
CA ARG A 99 -6.32 -2.44 1.20
C ARG A 99 -4.95 -2.49 0.54
N LEU A 100 -4.67 -1.49 -0.28
CA LEU A 100 -3.39 -1.31 -0.94
C LEU A 100 -2.59 -0.26 -0.18
N ALA A 101 -1.35 -0.58 0.15
CA ALA A 101 -0.47 0.32 0.88
C ALA A 101 0.89 0.44 0.22
N CYS A 102 1.55 1.56 0.44
CA CYS A 102 2.85 1.90 -0.12
C CYS A 102 3.76 2.42 0.99
N GLN A 103 5.02 2.05 0.92
CA GLN A 103 6.04 2.58 1.83
C GLN A 103 6.10 4.11 1.70
N ALA A 104 6.04 4.82 2.82
CA ALA A 104 6.09 6.29 2.83
C ALA A 104 7.49 6.86 3.09
N ILE A 105 8.35 6.11 3.77
CA ILE A 105 9.73 6.54 4.05
C ILE A 105 10.68 5.61 3.30
N VAL A 106 11.48 6.20 2.41
CA VAL A 106 12.36 5.48 1.48
C VAL A 106 13.80 5.65 1.92
N ASN A 107 14.55 4.54 1.95
CA ASN A 107 15.99 4.56 2.21
C ASN A 107 16.73 5.14 0.99
N ALA A 108 17.79 5.93 1.21
CA ALA A 108 18.60 6.53 0.16
C ALA A 108 19.24 5.52 -0.80
N HIS A 109 19.47 4.28 -0.35
CA HIS A 109 20.04 3.21 -1.17
C HIS A 109 18.99 2.31 -1.83
N GLN A 110 17.72 2.61 -1.64
CA GLN A 110 16.61 1.83 -2.17
C GLN A 110 16.42 2.16 -3.65
N GLU A 111 16.58 1.17 -4.52
CA GLU A 111 16.42 1.35 -5.97
C GLU A 111 14.99 1.73 -6.32
N ARG A 112 14.03 0.96 -5.80
CA ARG A 112 12.61 1.19 -6.03
C ARG A 112 12.08 2.20 -5.01
N ARG A 113 11.55 3.31 -5.50
CA ARG A 113 10.90 4.31 -4.67
C ARG A 113 9.52 3.86 -4.19
N LEU A 114 8.71 3.31 -5.11
CA LEU A 114 7.34 2.89 -4.82
C LEU A 114 7.29 1.39 -4.56
N ARG A 115 7.00 1.02 -3.33
CA ARG A 115 6.78 -0.36 -2.92
C ARG A 115 5.35 -0.50 -2.43
N TRP A 116 4.50 -1.07 -3.28
CA TRP A 116 3.09 -1.33 -2.97
C TRP A 116 2.89 -2.78 -2.59
N ALA A 117 1.99 -3.01 -1.64
CA ALA A 117 1.58 -4.35 -1.24
C ALA A 117 0.10 -4.37 -0.86
N VAL A 118 -0.52 -5.53 -1.01
CA VAL A 118 -1.86 -5.78 -0.49
C VAL A 118 -1.74 -6.07 1.00
N ILE A 119 -2.48 -5.32 1.80
CA ILE A 119 -2.53 -5.48 3.25
C ILE A 119 -3.82 -6.21 3.62
N PRO A 120 -3.74 -7.37 4.27
CA PRO A 120 -4.91 -8.10 4.68
C PRO A 120 -5.75 -7.36 5.73
N ARG A 121 -7.02 -7.76 5.85
CA ARG A 121 -7.89 -7.32 6.93
C ARG A 121 -7.25 -7.57 8.29
N GLY A 122 -7.45 -6.65 9.23
CA GLY A 122 -7.01 -6.79 10.61
C GLY A 122 -5.64 -6.22 10.92
N CYS A 123 -4.93 -5.69 9.93
CA CYS A 123 -3.64 -5.02 10.13
C CYS A 123 -3.83 -3.54 10.44
N ILE A 124 -2.95 -3.02 11.27
CA ILE A 124 -2.86 -1.59 11.61
C ILE A 124 -1.65 -1.01 10.89
N LEU A 125 -1.79 0.16 10.29
CA LEU A 125 -0.72 0.83 9.56
C LEU A 125 -0.16 2.02 10.33
N GLY A 126 1.17 2.09 10.43
CA GLY A 126 1.87 3.23 10.96
C GLY A 126 2.00 4.37 9.95
N ASN A 127 2.40 5.54 10.42
CA ASN A 127 2.54 6.74 9.59
C ASN A 127 3.76 6.71 8.64
N SER A 128 4.58 5.68 8.68
CA SER A 128 5.59 5.39 7.66
C SER A 128 5.05 4.63 6.44
N VAL A 129 3.72 4.50 6.36
CA VAL A 129 2.99 3.82 5.30
C VAL A 129 1.88 4.73 4.81
N ASN A 130 1.68 4.78 3.49
CA ASN A 130 0.50 5.38 2.85
C ASN A 130 -0.42 4.27 2.36
N HIS A 131 -1.72 4.53 2.30
CA HIS A 131 -2.68 3.56 1.77
C HIS A 131 -3.80 4.23 0.98
N ILE A 132 -4.36 3.49 0.03
CA ILE A 132 -5.54 3.92 -0.70
C ILE A 132 -6.76 3.71 0.19
N GLU A 133 -7.55 4.76 0.35
CA GLU A 133 -8.81 4.68 1.11
C GLU A 133 -9.82 3.84 0.32
N MET A 134 -10.15 2.66 0.85
CA MET A 134 -11.06 1.72 0.21
C MET A 134 -12.51 1.96 0.63
N ASN A 135 -13.09 3.05 0.11
CA ASN A 135 -14.51 3.30 0.29
C ASN A 135 -15.35 2.39 -0.60
N GLN A 136 -16.65 2.27 -0.33
CA GLN A 136 -17.52 1.36 -1.04
C GLN A 136 -17.60 1.61 -2.56
N PRO A 137 -17.64 2.86 -3.06
CA PRO A 137 -17.62 3.10 -4.50
C PRO A 137 -16.36 2.56 -5.20
N ILE A 138 -15.18 2.70 -4.59
CA ILE A 138 -13.93 2.16 -5.13
C ILE A 138 -13.97 0.62 -5.12
N LEU A 139 -14.40 0.02 -4.01
CA LEU A 139 -14.54 -1.44 -3.92
C LEU A 139 -15.49 -1.98 -4.99
N ASN A 140 -16.60 -1.32 -5.24
CA ASN A 140 -17.56 -1.70 -6.26
C ASN A 140 -16.93 -1.65 -7.66
N ARG A 141 -16.21 -0.57 -7.97
CA ARG A 141 -15.51 -0.43 -9.27
C ARG A 141 -14.49 -1.54 -9.49
N LEU A 142 -13.71 -1.84 -8.46
CA LEU A 142 -12.69 -2.89 -8.52
C LEU A 142 -13.31 -4.27 -8.71
N THR A 143 -14.36 -4.60 -7.97
CA THR A 143 -15.04 -5.89 -8.07
C THR A 143 -15.80 -6.04 -9.38
N GLU A 144 -16.39 -4.98 -9.93
CA GLU A 144 -17.00 -4.99 -11.26
C GLU A 144 -15.97 -5.32 -12.35
N ALA A 145 -14.76 -4.80 -12.21
CA ALA A 145 -13.69 -5.01 -13.20
C ALA A 145 -13.10 -6.42 -13.15
N LYS A 146 -13.00 -7.04 -11.97
CA LYS A 146 -12.26 -8.30 -11.76
C LYS A 146 -13.05 -9.38 -11.02
N GLY A 147 -14.26 -9.09 -10.58
CA GLY A 147 -15.19 -10.06 -9.98
C GLY A 147 -14.91 -10.42 -8.51
N ASP A 148 -13.67 -10.59 -8.13
CA ASP A 148 -13.21 -10.93 -6.77
C ASP A 148 -12.34 -9.83 -6.21
N LEU A 149 -12.63 -9.41 -4.98
CA LEU A 149 -11.91 -8.30 -4.35
C LEU A 149 -10.41 -8.60 -4.18
N GLN A 150 -10.06 -9.79 -3.72
CA GLN A 150 -8.66 -10.16 -3.52
C GLN A 150 -7.90 -10.17 -4.86
N GLN A 151 -8.47 -10.74 -5.90
CA GLN A 151 -7.88 -10.73 -7.24
C GLN A 151 -7.77 -9.30 -7.79
N ALA A 152 -8.78 -8.46 -7.56
CA ALA A 152 -8.78 -7.07 -7.99
C ALA A 152 -7.66 -6.26 -7.30
N LEU A 153 -7.49 -6.45 -6.00
CA LEU A 153 -6.42 -5.80 -5.24
C LEU A 153 -5.03 -6.27 -5.69
N GLU A 154 -4.85 -7.56 -5.91
CA GLU A 154 -3.59 -8.11 -6.42
C GLU A 154 -3.27 -7.59 -7.82
N TRP A 155 -4.26 -7.54 -8.69
CA TRP A 155 -4.10 -6.96 -10.03
C TRP A 155 -3.71 -5.49 -9.96
N MET A 156 -4.41 -4.69 -9.17
CA MET A 156 -4.12 -3.28 -9.01
C MET A 156 -2.73 -3.06 -8.38
N CYS A 157 -2.36 -3.87 -7.40
CA CYS A 157 -1.05 -3.84 -6.78
C CYS A 157 0.07 -4.06 -7.81
N LYS A 158 -0.12 -5.03 -8.69
CA LYS A 158 0.82 -5.30 -9.79
C LYS A 158 0.97 -4.11 -10.74
N GLN A 159 -0.14 -3.45 -11.07
CA GLN A 159 -0.10 -2.24 -11.89
C GLN A 159 0.64 -1.09 -11.18
N LEU A 160 0.36 -0.89 -9.90
CA LEU A 160 1.00 0.14 -9.09
C LEU A 160 2.52 -0.09 -8.92
N ASN A 161 2.97 -1.34 -8.98
CA ASN A 161 4.38 -1.71 -8.88
C ASN A 161 5.10 -1.72 -10.23
N ARG A 162 4.49 -1.23 -11.31
CA ARG A 162 5.14 -1.15 -12.61
C ARG A 162 6.38 -0.26 -12.53
N ARG A 163 7.44 -0.68 -13.22
CA ARG A 163 8.70 0.06 -13.21
C ARG A 163 8.61 1.43 -13.86
N ASP A 164 7.76 1.61 -14.87
CA ASP A 164 7.56 2.90 -15.50
C ASP A 164 6.93 3.93 -14.54
N LEU A 165 6.02 3.50 -13.66
CA LEU A 165 5.49 4.36 -12.61
C LEU A 165 6.54 4.71 -11.56
N ASP A 166 7.38 3.77 -11.20
CA ASP A 166 8.47 4.01 -10.27
C ASP A 166 9.49 5.01 -10.85
N ASP A 167 9.84 4.86 -12.11
CA ASP A 167 10.71 5.79 -12.82
C ASP A 167 10.11 7.18 -12.90
N TRP A 168 8.81 7.27 -13.18
CA TRP A 168 8.09 8.54 -13.17
C TRP A 168 8.14 9.21 -11.79
N ALA A 169 7.89 8.44 -10.74
CA ALA A 169 7.91 8.96 -9.37
C ALA A 169 9.30 9.44 -8.95
N LYS A 170 10.36 8.74 -9.34
CA LYS A 170 11.75 9.15 -9.11
C LYS A 170 12.09 10.46 -9.82
N ALA A 171 11.63 10.61 -11.06
CA ALA A 171 11.86 11.82 -11.84
C ALA A 171 11.09 13.02 -11.27
N TRP A 172 9.93 12.76 -10.66
CA TRP A 172 9.09 13.79 -10.07
C TRP A 172 9.57 14.26 -8.71
N SER A 173 10.11 13.36 -7.89
CA SER A 173 10.60 13.68 -6.55
C SER A 173 11.77 12.78 -6.15
N ALA A 174 12.82 13.40 -5.61
CA ALA A 174 13.97 12.71 -5.03
C ALA A 174 13.92 12.67 -3.49
N ASN A 175 12.83 13.12 -2.89
CA ASN A 175 12.65 13.20 -1.44
C ASN A 175 12.56 11.80 -0.82
N ASN A 176 13.13 11.62 0.37
CA ASN A 176 13.04 10.36 1.12
C ASN A 176 11.63 10.07 1.63
N ASN A 177 10.74 11.04 1.63
CA ASN A 177 9.34 10.86 1.98
C ASN A 177 8.49 10.77 0.73
N VAL A 178 7.73 9.69 0.59
CA VAL A 178 6.69 9.55 -0.41
C VAL A 178 5.40 10.09 0.20
N ASN A 179 4.98 11.27 -0.21
CA ASN A 179 3.79 11.91 0.31
C ASN A 179 2.53 11.29 -0.29
N ASN A 180 1.45 11.27 0.48
CA ASN A 180 0.17 10.73 0.04
C ASN A 180 -0.36 11.42 -1.24
N TYR A 181 -0.25 12.76 -1.34
CA TYR A 181 -0.69 13.49 -2.53
C TYR A 181 0.19 13.18 -3.76
N GLU A 182 1.46 12.83 -3.60
CA GLU A 182 2.33 12.36 -4.67
C GLU A 182 1.75 11.09 -5.32
N LEU A 183 1.25 10.17 -4.50
CA LEU A 183 0.64 8.94 -4.96
C LEU A 183 -0.70 9.18 -5.69
N GLU A 184 -1.45 10.20 -5.29
CA GLU A 184 -2.66 10.61 -6.00
C GLU A 184 -2.36 11.18 -7.39
N MET A 185 -1.13 11.63 -7.62
CA MET A 185 -0.66 12.18 -8.90
C MET A 185 -0.10 11.12 -9.86
N LEU A 186 -0.06 9.85 -9.47
CA LEU A 186 0.44 8.79 -10.34
C LEU A 186 -0.36 8.70 -11.64
N PRO A 187 0.30 8.71 -12.81
CA PRO A 187 -0.36 8.62 -14.12
C PRO A 187 -0.75 7.17 -14.42
N LEU A 188 -1.70 6.65 -13.67
CA LEU A 188 -2.11 5.26 -13.73
C LEU A 188 -3.53 5.14 -14.27
N GLN A 189 -3.66 4.74 -15.51
CA GLN A 189 -4.94 4.39 -16.08
C GLN A 189 -5.14 2.88 -15.94
N LEU A 190 -6.11 2.51 -15.13
CA LEU A 190 -6.60 1.15 -14.98
C LEU A 190 -8.01 1.12 -15.55
N GLY A 191 -8.27 0.30 -16.53
CA GLY A 191 -9.58 0.22 -17.14
C GLY A 191 -9.81 -1.09 -17.86
N ILE A 192 -10.99 -1.22 -18.39
CA ILE A 192 -11.40 -2.39 -19.17
C ILE A 192 -10.49 -2.59 -20.37
N GLU A 193 -10.04 -1.52 -21.00
CA GLU A 193 -9.11 -1.52 -22.13
C GLU A 193 -7.77 -2.19 -21.80
N THR A 194 -7.23 -1.92 -20.61
CA THR A 194 -5.98 -2.52 -20.14
C THR A 194 -6.13 -4.04 -19.96
N SER A 195 -7.29 -4.49 -19.51
CA SER A 195 -7.56 -5.92 -19.34
C SER A 195 -7.73 -6.67 -20.67
N VAL A 196 -8.14 -5.98 -21.74
CA VAL A 196 -8.21 -6.55 -23.09
C VAL A 196 -6.82 -6.70 -23.70
N GLU A 197 -5.94 -5.74 -23.53
CA GLU A 197 -4.55 -5.82 -23.98
C GLU A 197 -3.78 -6.92 -23.24
N GLU A 198 -3.99 -7.09 -21.95
CA GLU A 198 -3.41 -8.20 -21.18
C GLU A 198 -3.91 -9.56 -21.65
N ALA A 199 -5.14 -9.66 -22.12
CA ALA A 199 -5.72 -10.90 -22.62
C ALA A 199 -5.22 -11.28 -24.02
N VAL A 200 -4.69 -10.32 -24.79
CA VAL A 200 -4.16 -10.53 -26.16
C VAL A 200 -2.67 -10.85 -26.14
N ASN A 201 -1.98 -10.52 -25.07
CA ASN A 201 -0.56 -10.83 -24.86
C ASN A 201 -0.40 -12.03 -23.94
#